data_15c3d1d0cfa257f702417dc3a5719c22
#
_entry.id   15c3d1d0cfa257f702417dc3a5719c22
#
_cell.length_a   1.000
_cell.length_b   1.000
_cell.length_c   1.000
_cell.angle_alpha   90.00
_cell.angle_beta   90.00
_cell.angle_gamma   90.00
#
_symmetry.space_group_name_H-M   'P 1'
#
loop_
_entity.id
_entity.type
_entity.pdbx_description
1 polymer ?
#
loop_
_entity_poly.entity_id
_entity_poly.type
_entity_poly.pdbx_seq_one_letter_code
_entity_poly.pdbx_strand_id
1 'polypeptide(L)'
;VTSEPRQSLFTDVPTTPRAALCDTRWQLSWRADPVANVVAKRHYNSQSPDSAQWVKPGACLCFRTAEGGAIWSSSAPFAQYVQHAWAGAWENSTFRNERRDLYLSSDLITEAVAITRWVWKTVPPLGMITMVDASKTRRKRDPGRCYRRAGFRHVGFTQGGLWVFQMLEDEMPEPLALWETEGACA
;
A
#
# COMPACT_ATOMS: atom_id res chain seq x y z
N VAL A 1 7.97 -13.90 35.59
CA VAL A 1 7.66 -13.87 34.14
C VAL A 1 6.87 -12.59 33.93
N THR A 2 7.56 -11.50 33.55
CA THR A 2 6.98 -10.20 33.26
C THR A 2 6.56 -10.24 31.82
N SER A 3 5.25 -10.23 31.58
CA SER A 3 4.67 -10.07 30.25
C SER A 3 4.80 -8.60 29.82
N GLU A 4 5.62 -8.32 28.81
CA GLU A 4 5.62 -7.02 28.16
C GLU A 4 4.26 -6.72 27.54
N PRO A 5 3.75 -5.48 27.65
CA PRO A 5 2.50 -5.12 27.00
C PRO A 5 2.69 -5.14 25.49
N ARG A 6 1.89 -5.95 24.79
CA ARG A 6 1.74 -5.89 23.32
C ARG A 6 1.35 -4.47 22.96
N GLN A 7 2.28 -3.72 22.37
CA GLN A 7 1.94 -2.45 21.72
C GLN A 7 0.92 -2.72 20.63
N SER A 8 -0.25 -2.16 20.80
CA SER A 8 -1.31 -2.19 19.79
C SER A 8 -0.84 -1.37 18.59
N LEU A 9 -0.61 -2.01 17.46
CA LEU A 9 -0.27 -1.38 16.17
C LEU A 9 -1.39 -0.45 15.62
N PHE A 10 -2.46 -0.24 16.38
CA PHE A 10 -3.71 0.35 15.87
C PHE A 10 -4.22 1.57 16.64
N THR A 11 -3.48 2.07 17.62
CA THR A 11 -4.02 3.09 18.55
C THR A 11 -4.13 4.50 17.99
N ASP A 12 -3.55 4.82 16.82
CA ASP A 12 -3.46 6.20 16.35
C ASP A 12 -3.95 6.46 14.91
N VAL A 13 -4.64 5.51 14.28
CA VAL A 13 -5.25 5.79 12.96
C VAL A 13 -6.61 6.44 13.15
N PRO A 14 -6.80 7.70 12.76
CA PRO A 14 -8.09 8.38 12.88
C PRO A 14 -9.16 7.62 12.11
N THR A 15 -10.27 7.31 12.74
CA THR A 15 -11.44 6.65 12.13
C THR A 15 -12.21 7.56 11.19
N THR A 16 -11.96 8.87 11.22
CA THR A 16 -12.62 9.86 10.37
C THR A 16 -11.65 10.38 9.31
N PRO A 17 -12.02 10.43 8.01
CA PRO A 17 -11.17 11.03 6.99
C PRO A 17 -10.97 12.52 7.32
N ARG A 18 -9.79 12.89 7.82
CA ARG A 18 -9.37 14.29 7.86
C ARG A 18 -8.94 14.70 6.46
N ALA A 19 -9.29 15.90 6.05
CA ALA A 19 -8.74 16.51 4.84
C ALA A 19 -7.22 16.49 4.94
N ALA A 20 -6.55 16.24 3.81
CA ALA A 20 -5.09 16.24 3.75
C ALA A 20 -4.59 17.62 4.19
N LEU A 21 -3.95 17.67 5.35
CA LEU A 21 -3.33 18.89 5.87
C LEU A 21 -1.91 19.06 5.33
N CYS A 22 -1.34 18.00 4.77
CA CYS A 22 -0.03 17.99 4.14
C CYS A 22 -0.17 18.01 2.61
N ASP A 23 0.85 18.51 1.92
CA ASP A 23 0.91 18.57 0.45
C ASP A 23 1.13 17.17 -0.14
N THR A 24 0.15 16.31 0.04
CA THR A 24 0.12 14.94 -0.46
C THR A 24 -1.08 14.71 -1.38
N ARG A 25 -0.87 13.87 -2.40
CA ARG A 25 -1.93 13.46 -3.36
C ARG A 25 -2.91 12.47 -2.74
N TRP A 26 -2.53 11.84 -1.62
CA TRP A 26 -3.28 10.79 -0.97
C TRP A 26 -4.14 11.32 0.18
N GLN A 27 -5.32 10.76 0.29
CA GLN A 27 -6.22 10.89 1.43
C GLN A 27 -6.35 9.53 2.11
N LEU A 28 -6.47 9.55 3.45
CA LEU A 28 -6.79 8.33 4.18
C LEU A 28 -8.13 7.78 3.72
N SER A 29 -8.16 6.51 3.46
CA SER A 29 -9.33 5.74 3.05
C SER A 29 -9.51 4.55 3.98
N TRP A 30 -10.52 3.74 3.74
CA TRP A 30 -10.77 2.54 4.52
C TRP A 30 -11.21 1.39 3.61
N ARG A 31 -11.16 0.20 4.16
CA ARG A 31 -11.40 -1.08 3.46
C ARG A 31 -12.74 -1.15 2.72
N ALA A 32 -13.77 -0.47 3.21
CA ALA A 32 -15.11 -0.45 2.63
C ALA A 32 -15.48 0.92 2.04
N ASP A 33 -14.49 1.77 1.71
CA ASP A 33 -14.72 3.05 1.05
C ASP A 33 -15.41 2.82 -0.30
N PRO A 34 -16.65 3.32 -0.49
CA PRO A 34 -17.39 3.08 -1.71
C PRO A 34 -16.72 3.69 -2.95
N VAL A 35 -16.03 4.83 -2.80
CA VAL A 35 -15.31 5.49 -3.90
C VAL A 35 -14.10 4.65 -4.32
N ALA A 36 -13.29 4.21 -3.36
CA ALA A 36 -12.13 3.35 -3.62
C ALA A 36 -12.56 2.00 -4.19
N ASN A 37 -13.68 1.43 -3.70
CA ASN A 37 -14.20 0.14 -4.15
C ASN A 37 -14.58 0.14 -5.64
N VAL A 38 -15.11 1.24 -6.17
CA VAL A 38 -15.41 1.37 -7.61
C VAL A 38 -14.15 1.19 -8.46
N VAL A 39 -13.03 1.77 -8.06
CA VAL A 39 -11.74 1.64 -8.75
C VAL A 39 -11.15 0.24 -8.54
N ALA A 40 -11.24 -0.28 -7.32
CA ALA A 40 -10.71 -1.59 -6.96
C ALA A 40 -11.41 -2.74 -7.73
N LYS A 41 -12.71 -2.67 -7.92
CA LYS A 41 -13.46 -3.67 -8.71
C LYS A 41 -12.99 -3.78 -10.16
N ARG A 42 -12.38 -2.75 -10.70
CA ARG A 42 -11.78 -2.76 -12.04
C ARG A 42 -10.32 -3.27 -12.04
N HIS A 43 -9.75 -3.54 -10.88
CA HIS A 43 -8.43 -4.12 -10.77
C HIS A 43 -8.48 -5.63 -11.07
N TYR A 44 -7.47 -6.15 -11.79
CA TYR A 44 -7.41 -7.58 -12.17
C TYR A 44 -7.36 -8.55 -10.98
N ASN A 45 -6.96 -8.06 -9.80
CA ASN A 45 -6.91 -8.83 -8.55
C ASN A 45 -8.14 -8.59 -7.67
N SER A 46 -9.23 -8.08 -8.22
CA SER A 46 -10.48 -7.87 -7.47
C SER A 46 -10.99 -9.19 -6.90
N GLN A 47 -11.29 -9.21 -5.60
CA GLN A 47 -11.66 -10.44 -4.88
C GLN A 47 -13.03 -10.95 -5.28
N SER A 48 -14.04 -10.09 -5.23
CA SER A 48 -15.41 -10.43 -5.60
C SER A 48 -16.15 -9.18 -6.08
N PRO A 49 -16.91 -9.26 -7.17
CA PRO A 49 -17.71 -8.15 -7.66
C PRO A 49 -18.69 -7.60 -6.63
N ASP A 50 -19.21 -8.48 -5.77
CA ASP A 50 -20.26 -8.15 -4.79
C ASP A 50 -19.72 -7.75 -3.43
N SER A 51 -18.40 -7.85 -3.21
CA SER A 51 -17.80 -7.48 -1.93
C SER A 51 -17.89 -5.96 -1.72
N ALA A 52 -18.38 -5.56 -0.55
CA ALA A 52 -18.30 -4.18 -0.09
C ALA A 52 -16.86 -3.79 0.30
N GLN A 53 -15.99 -4.77 0.54
CA GLN A 53 -14.60 -4.55 0.91
C GLN A 53 -13.68 -4.81 -0.27
N TRP A 54 -12.74 -3.90 -0.49
CA TRP A 54 -11.76 -3.97 -1.58
C TRP A 54 -10.36 -4.41 -1.12
N VAL A 55 -10.16 -4.55 0.20
CA VAL A 55 -8.92 -5.03 0.81
C VAL A 55 -9.23 -6.23 1.68
N LYS A 56 -8.35 -7.22 1.68
CA LYS A 56 -8.46 -8.42 2.53
C LYS A 56 -8.52 -8.06 4.02
N PRO A 57 -9.16 -8.89 4.85
CA PRO A 57 -9.10 -8.74 6.30
C PRO A 57 -7.66 -8.74 6.82
N GLY A 58 -7.42 -8.02 7.91
CA GLY A 58 -6.11 -7.89 8.54
C GLY A 58 -5.70 -6.44 8.73
N ALA A 59 -4.47 -6.24 9.16
CA ALA A 59 -3.86 -4.92 9.28
C ALA A 59 -3.67 -4.34 7.88
N CYS A 60 -4.33 -3.22 7.62
CA CYS A 60 -4.20 -2.54 6.33
C CYS A 60 -4.26 -1.03 6.49
N LEU A 61 -3.59 -0.35 5.58
CA LEU A 61 -3.61 1.09 5.42
C LEU A 61 -4.07 1.38 3.99
N CYS A 62 -5.14 2.14 3.87
CA CYS A 62 -5.81 2.39 2.60
C CYS A 62 -5.73 3.87 2.25
N PHE A 63 -5.42 4.16 0.99
CA PHE A 63 -5.40 5.51 0.45
C PHE A 63 -6.23 5.60 -0.83
N ARG A 64 -6.78 6.78 -1.09
CA ARG A 64 -7.30 7.17 -2.39
C ARG A 64 -6.91 8.61 -2.69
N THR A 65 -6.91 9.00 -3.95
CA THR A 65 -6.81 10.41 -4.34
C THR A 65 -8.15 11.13 -4.11
N ALA A 66 -8.12 12.44 -3.99
CA ALA A 66 -9.31 13.24 -3.67
C ALA A 66 -10.47 13.00 -4.64
N GLU A 67 -10.16 12.95 -5.94
CA GLU A 67 -11.13 12.68 -7.02
C GLU A 67 -11.46 11.19 -7.19
N GLY A 68 -10.86 10.31 -6.36
CA GLY A 68 -11.14 8.87 -6.35
C GLY A 68 -10.62 8.10 -7.56
N GLY A 69 -9.69 8.68 -8.32
CA GLY A 69 -9.16 8.05 -9.55
C GLY A 69 -7.93 7.16 -9.34
N ALA A 70 -7.32 7.18 -8.15
CA ALA A 70 -6.27 6.26 -7.77
C ALA A 70 -6.50 5.71 -6.37
N ILE A 71 -6.05 4.47 -6.15
CA ILE A 71 -6.15 3.76 -4.87
C ILE A 71 -4.85 3.03 -4.56
N TRP A 72 -4.57 2.90 -3.26
CA TRP A 72 -3.46 2.14 -2.72
C TRP A 72 -3.88 1.41 -1.45
N SER A 73 -3.37 0.21 -1.25
CA SER A 73 -3.45 -0.45 0.05
C SER A 73 -2.13 -1.10 0.43
N SER A 74 -1.65 -0.80 1.62
CA SER A 74 -0.60 -1.53 2.31
C SER A 74 -1.24 -2.52 3.29
N SER A 75 -0.71 -3.72 3.38
CA SER A 75 -1.11 -4.76 4.33
C SER A 75 0.11 -5.25 5.10
N ALA A 76 -0.08 -5.58 6.37
CA ALA A 76 0.92 -6.27 7.19
C ALA A 76 0.37 -7.66 7.55
N PRO A 77 0.49 -8.64 6.64
CA PRO A 77 -0.04 -9.98 6.87
C PRO A 77 0.74 -10.68 7.98
N PHE A 78 0.05 -11.45 8.80
CA PHE A 78 0.73 -12.29 9.79
C PHE A 78 1.58 -13.33 9.08
N ALA A 79 2.87 -13.38 9.37
CA ALA A 79 3.84 -14.26 8.71
C ALA A 79 3.43 -15.74 8.74
N GLN A 80 2.77 -16.18 9.80
CA GLN A 80 2.28 -17.56 9.96
C GLN A 80 1.22 -17.99 8.93
N TYR A 81 0.55 -17.04 8.27
CA TYR A 81 -0.46 -17.34 7.23
C TYR A 81 0.07 -17.12 5.81
N VAL A 82 1.34 -16.75 5.69
CA VAL A 82 1.96 -16.46 4.39
C VAL A 82 2.85 -17.62 3.97
N GLN A 83 2.59 -18.17 2.78
CA GLN A 83 3.28 -19.35 2.26
C GLN A 83 4.34 -19.02 1.18
N HIS A 84 4.88 -17.81 1.18
CA HIS A 84 5.93 -17.43 0.24
C HIS A 84 7.21 -16.96 0.97
N ALA A 85 8.32 -16.86 0.24
CA ALA A 85 9.64 -16.55 0.80
C ALA A 85 9.73 -15.16 1.48
N TRP A 86 8.78 -14.26 1.21
CA TRP A 86 8.75 -12.89 1.77
C TRP A 86 7.75 -12.74 2.93
N ALA A 87 7.48 -13.83 3.67
CA ALA A 87 6.63 -13.78 4.85
C ALA A 87 7.17 -12.79 5.89
N GLY A 88 6.32 -11.88 6.35
CA GLY A 88 6.69 -10.82 7.30
C GLY A 88 7.02 -9.47 6.65
N ALA A 89 7.16 -9.38 5.33
CA ALA A 89 7.21 -8.10 4.63
C ALA A 89 5.86 -7.37 4.70
N TRP A 90 5.88 -6.05 4.61
CA TRP A 90 4.68 -5.31 4.20
C TRP A 90 4.32 -5.67 2.76
N GLU A 91 3.06 -5.69 2.44
CA GLU A 91 2.58 -5.99 1.09
C GLU A 91 1.75 -4.81 0.55
N ASN A 92 2.14 -4.25 -0.60
CA ASN A 92 1.19 -3.50 -1.40
C ASN A 92 0.25 -4.50 -2.08
N SER A 93 -0.94 -4.66 -1.54
CA SER A 93 -1.93 -5.64 -2.01
C SER A 93 -2.78 -5.13 -3.17
N THR A 94 -2.95 -3.81 -3.28
CA THR A 94 -3.70 -3.20 -4.38
C THR A 94 -3.15 -1.82 -4.70
N PHE A 95 -2.83 -1.60 -5.98
CA PHE A 95 -2.54 -0.28 -6.53
C PHE A 95 -3.18 -0.15 -7.91
N ARG A 96 -3.94 0.91 -8.10
CA ARG A 96 -4.50 1.26 -9.40
C ARG A 96 -4.52 2.77 -9.56
N ASN A 97 -4.06 3.26 -10.72
CA ASN A 97 -4.14 4.66 -11.11
C ASN A 97 -4.87 4.74 -12.47
N GLU A 98 -6.06 5.33 -12.47
CA GLU A 98 -6.88 5.60 -13.65
C GLU A 98 -6.71 7.05 -14.15
N ARG A 99 -6.06 7.91 -13.34
CA ARG A 99 -5.81 9.33 -13.65
C ARG A 99 -4.35 9.57 -14.03
N ARG A 100 -3.91 8.87 -15.09
CA ARG A 100 -2.55 9.03 -15.61
C ARG A 100 -2.34 10.37 -16.32
N ASP A 101 -3.41 11.06 -16.58
CA ASP A 101 -3.45 12.45 -17.03
C ASP A 101 -3.03 13.42 -15.93
N LEU A 102 -3.28 13.11 -14.67
CA LEU A 102 -2.95 13.94 -13.50
C LEU A 102 -1.70 13.46 -12.74
N TYR A 103 -1.50 12.15 -12.65
CA TYR A 103 -0.49 11.58 -11.76
C TYR A 103 0.38 10.54 -12.45
N LEU A 104 1.69 10.64 -12.26
CA LEU A 104 2.59 9.54 -12.56
C LEU A 104 2.42 8.44 -11.50
N SER A 105 2.24 7.20 -11.98
CA SER A 105 2.04 6.06 -11.07
C SER A 105 3.24 5.80 -10.15
N SER A 106 4.47 6.09 -10.61
CA SER A 106 5.68 5.99 -9.79
C SER A 106 5.65 6.96 -8.62
N ASP A 107 5.21 8.19 -8.84
CA ASP A 107 5.18 9.24 -7.81
C ASP A 107 4.14 8.90 -6.74
N LEU A 108 2.96 8.45 -7.16
CA LEU A 108 1.92 7.96 -6.25
C LEU A 108 2.43 6.79 -5.40
N ILE A 109 3.17 5.84 -5.99
CA ILE A 109 3.74 4.70 -5.27
C ILE A 109 4.77 5.18 -4.24
N THR A 110 5.70 6.04 -4.66
CA THR A 110 6.74 6.59 -3.77
C THR A 110 6.13 7.29 -2.57
N GLU A 111 5.13 8.13 -2.81
CA GLU A 111 4.43 8.87 -1.77
C GLU A 111 3.63 7.93 -0.84
N ALA A 112 2.95 6.91 -1.38
CA ALA A 112 2.22 5.93 -0.57
C ALA A 112 3.15 5.09 0.32
N VAL A 113 4.36 4.74 -0.16
CA VAL A 113 5.38 4.08 0.66
C VAL A 113 5.86 4.99 1.78
N ALA A 114 6.16 6.26 1.48
CA ALA A 114 6.59 7.26 2.47
C ALA A 114 5.54 7.44 3.57
N ILE A 115 4.25 7.55 3.21
CA ILE A 115 3.15 7.66 4.17
C ILE A 115 2.99 6.38 4.97
N THR A 116 3.07 5.21 4.34
CA THR A 116 3.01 3.91 5.04
C THR A 116 4.12 3.81 6.08
N ARG A 117 5.34 4.20 5.72
CA ARG A 117 6.50 4.25 6.61
C ARG A 117 6.27 5.21 7.79
N TRP A 118 5.66 6.36 7.55
CA TRP A 118 5.33 7.32 8.59
C TRP A 118 4.27 6.79 9.57
N VAL A 119 3.23 6.10 9.07
CA VAL A 119 2.16 5.55 9.92
C VAL A 119 2.64 4.36 10.74
N TRP A 120 3.31 3.41 10.11
CA TRP A 120 3.70 2.15 10.76
C TRP A 120 5.07 2.19 11.42
N LYS A 121 5.86 3.23 11.19
CA LYS A 121 7.14 3.56 11.85
C LYS A 121 8.22 2.48 11.76
N THR A 122 7.92 1.23 12.12
CA THR A 122 8.89 0.13 12.12
C THR A 122 8.78 -0.66 10.83
N VAL A 123 9.77 -0.50 9.96
CA VAL A 123 9.86 -1.26 8.70
C VAL A 123 10.33 -2.69 9.02
N PRO A 124 9.65 -3.73 8.49
CA PRO A 124 10.11 -5.09 8.67
C PRO A 124 11.43 -5.35 7.91
N PRO A 125 12.25 -6.34 8.34
CA PRO A 125 13.53 -6.64 7.70
C PRO A 125 13.45 -6.93 6.19
N LEU A 126 12.31 -7.45 5.72
CA LEU A 126 12.04 -7.71 4.31
C LEU A 126 11.41 -6.51 3.58
N GLY A 127 11.28 -5.37 4.26
CA GLY A 127 10.74 -4.14 3.67
C GLY A 127 9.30 -4.27 3.20
N MET A 128 9.03 -3.74 2.01
CA MET A 128 7.74 -3.82 1.35
C MET A 128 7.84 -4.59 0.04
N ILE A 129 6.87 -5.47 -0.21
CA ILE A 129 6.73 -6.19 -1.48
C ILE A 129 5.45 -5.83 -2.21
N THR A 130 5.43 -6.11 -3.49
CA THR A 130 4.21 -6.15 -4.31
C THR A 130 4.31 -7.28 -5.33
N MET A 131 3.16 -7.83 -5.71
CA MET A 131 3.06 -8.91 -6.67
C MET A 131 2.35 -8.45 -7.93
N VAL A 132 2.93 -8.70 -9.09
CA VAL A 132 2.41 -8.28 -10.38
C VAL A 132 2.14 -9.51 -11.24
N ASP A 133 0.89 -9.66 -11.68
CA ASP A 133 0.52 -10.64 -12.70
C ASP A 133 0.85 -10.11 -14.10
N ALA A 134 1.98 -10.54 -14.63
CA ALA A 134 2.41 -10.13 -15.97
C ALA A 134 1.45 -10.61 -17.06
N SER A 135 0.71 -11.71 -16.85
CA SER A 135 -0.27 -12.24 -17.80
C SER A 135 -1.48 -11.30 -17.95
N LYS A 136 -1.88 -10.64 -16.88
CA LYS A 136 -2.99 -9.67 -16.85
C LYS A 136 -2.57 -8.27 -17.35
N THR A 137 -1.27 -8.04 -17.45
CA THR A 137 -0.71 -6.76 -17.91
C THR A 137 -0.16 -6.84 -19.33
N ARG A 138 -0.60 -7.78 -20.15
CA ARG A 138 -0.10 -8.11 -21.52
C ARG A 138 0.03 -6.92 -22.47
N ARG A 139 -0.78 -5.87 -22.31
CA ARG A 139 -0.69 -4.65 -23.12
C ARG A 139 0.49 -3.75 -22.74
N LYS A 140 1.18 -4.05 -21.63
CA LYS A 140 2.35 -3.29 -21.17
C LYS A 140 3.61 -4.06 -21.55
N ARG A 141 4.48 -3.40 -22.30
CA ARG A 141 5.80 -3.96 -22.67
C ARG A 141 6.69 -4.25 -21.47
N ASP A 142 6.39 -3.65 -20.32
CA ASP A 142 7.21 -3.69 -19.13
C ASP A 142 6.32 -3.81 -17.87
N PRO A 143 5.89 -5.04 -17.48
CA PRO A 143 5.15 -5.28 -16.26
C PRO A 143 5.93 -4.78 -15.03
N GLY A 144 5.26 -4.08 -14.12
CA GLY A 144 5.89 -3.55 -12.91
C GLY A 144 6.77 -2.32 -13.10
N ARG A 145 6.81 -1.70 -14.31
CA ARG A 145 7.62 -0.50 -14.57
C ARG A 145 7.38 0.65 -13.58
N CYS A 146 6.15 0.86 -13.15
CA CYS A 146 5.83 1.90 -12.17
C CYS A 146 6.49 1.63 -10.82
N TYR A 147 6.54 0.38 -10.39
CA TYR A 147 7.22 -0.02 -9.17
C TYR A 147 8.74 0.14 -9.29
N ARG A 148 9.35 -0.31 -10.42
CA ARG A 148 10.78 -0.09 -10.63
C ARG A 148 11.15 1.39 -10.65
N ARG A 149 10.32 2.23 -11.26
CA ARG A 149 10.52 3.68 -11.25
C ARG A 149 10.37 4.30 -9.86
N ALA A 150 9.59 3.67 -8.99
CA ALA A 150 9.44 4.07 -7.60
C ALA A 150 10.54 3.50 -6.68
N GLY A 151 11.51 2.74 -7.21
CA GLY A 151 12.64 2.20 -6.46
C GLY A 151 12.53 0.72 -6.09
N PHE A 152 11.42 0.05 -6.39
CA PHE A 152 11.33 -1.40 -6.16
C PHE A 152 12.21 -2.19 -7.14
N ARG A 153 12.82 -3.26 -6.66
CA ARG A 153 13.59 -4.21 -7.48
C ARG A 153 12.82 -5.49 -7.71
N HIS A 154 12.92 -6.07 -8.90
CA HIS A 154 12.39 -7.41 -9.15
C HIS A 154 13.29 -8.44 -8.46
N VAL A 155 12.71 -9.26 -7.57
CA VAL A 155 13.46 -10.20 -6.72
C VAL A 155 13.11 -11.66 -6.95
N GLY A 156 12.15 -11.95 -7.83
CA GLY A 156 11.78 -13.31 -8.18
C GLY A 156 10.32 -13.49 -8.49
N PHE A 157 9.87 -14.73 -8.32
CA PHE A 157 8.50 -15.14 -8.65
C PHE A 157 7.88 -15.89 -7.48
N THR A 158 6.57 -15.75 -7.31
CA THR A 158 5.81 -16.67 -6.44
C THR A 158 5.68 -18.04 -7.08
N GLN A 159 5.29 -19.06 -6.32
CA GLN A 159 4.97 -20.38 -6.87
C GLN A 159 3.91 -20.32 -7.98
N GLY A 160 2.97 -19.35 -7.90
CA GLY A 160 1.95 -19.10 -8.91
C GLY A 160 2.43 -18.25 -10.10
N GLY A 161 3.73 -17.94 -10.22
CA GLY A 161 4.31 -17.20 -11.34
C GLY A 161 4.09 -15.70 -11.33
N LEU A 162 3.63 -15.11 -10.22
CA LEU A 162 3.57 -13.66 -10.07
C LEU A 162 4.96 -13.08 -9.90
N TRP A 163 5.23 -11.96 -10.55
CA TRP A 163 6.47 -11.23 -10.39
C TRP A 163 6.48 -10.51 -9.04
N VAL A 164 7.52 -10.71 -8.25
CA VAL A 164 7.68 -10.06 -6.94
C VAL A 164 8.65 -8.90 -7.06
N PHE A 165 8.20 -7.73 -6.66
CA PHE A 165 9.02 -6.54 -6.51
C PHE A 165 9.16 -6.21 -5.04
N GLN A 166 10.35 -5.81 -4.60
CA GLN A 166 10.69 -5.52 -3.22
C GLN A 166 11.41 -4.18 -3.12
N MET A 167 11.17 -3.47 -2.02
CA MET A 167 11.89 -2.28 -1.61
C MET A 167 12.28 -2.47 -0.15
N LEU A 168 13.58 -2.47 0.13
CA LEU A 168 14.12 -2.56 1.49
C LEU A 168 14.08 -1.19 2.17
N GLU A 169 14.26 -1.16 3.49
CA GLU A 169 14.14 0.05 4.29
C GLU A 169 15.06 1.19 3.82
N ASP A 170 16.31 0.85 3.49
CA ASP A 170 17.34 1.78 3.01
C ASP A 170 17.06 2.36 1.61
N GLU A 171 16.16 1.71 0.87
CA GLU A 171 15.70 2.15 -0.45
C GLU A 171 14.39 2.96 -0.38
N MET A 172 13.71 2.94 0.77
CA MET A 172 12.43 3.62 0.94
C MET A 172 12.62 5.14 1.03
N PRO A 173 11.67 5.89 0.47
CA PRO A 173 11.63 7.34 0.65
C PRO A 173 11.51 7.70 2.14
N GLU A 174 11.95 8.92 2.49
CA GLU A 174 11.76 9.45 3.84
C GLU A 174 10.28 9.45 4.24
N PRO A 175 9.98 9.22 5.53
CA PRO A 175 8.59 9.22 6.01
C PRO A 175 7.90 10.54 5.70
N LEU A 176 6.69 10.46 5.13
CA LEU A 176 5.86 11.61 4.79
C LEU A 176 4.59 11.61 5.65
N ALA A 177 4.38 12.68 6.42
CA ALA A 177 3.17 12.83 7.21
C ALA A 177 1.94 12.99 6.31
N LEU A 178 0.88 12.25 6.62
CA LEU A 178 -0.41 12.39 5.93
C LEU A 178 -1.32 13.41 6.63
N TRP A 179 -1.11 13.62 7.94
CA TRP A 179 -1.82 14.61 8.76
C TRP A 179 -0.87 15.23 9.78
N GLU A 180 -1.22 16.42 10.25
CA GLU A 180 -0.47 17.05 11.35
C GLU A 180 -0.70 16.27 12.65
N THR A 181 0.37 15.95 13.35
CA THR A 181 0.29 15.44 14.72
C THR A 181 0.14 16.64 15.66
N GLU A 182 -0.88 16.64 16.51
CA GLU A 182 -1.01 17.65 17.57
C GLU A 182 0.28 17.64 18.42
N GLY A 183 1.07 18.71 18.35
CA GLY A 183 2.32 18.85 19.11
C GLY A 183 3.58 19.22 18.30
N ALA A 184 3.50 19.38 16.99
CA ALA A 184 4.67 19.77 16.18
C ALA A 184 4.84 21.30 16.00
N CYS A 185 4.13 22.12 16.78
CA CYS A 185 4.38 23.56 16.91
C CYS A 185 4.99 23.82 18.29
N ALA A 186 6.31 23.76 18.37
CA ALA A 186 7.08 24.37 19.45
C ALA A 186 8.39 24.94 18.85
#